data_e3d7c83aa9feec5d57f025e6ccee040f
#
_entry.id   e3d7c83aa9feec5d57f025e6ccee040f
#
_cell.length_a   1.000
_cell.length_b   1.000
_cell.length_c   1.000
_cell.angle_alpha   90.00
_cell.angle_beta   90.00
_cell.angle_gamma   90.00
#
_symmetry.space_group_name_H-M   'P 1'
#
loop_
_entity.id
_entity.type
_entity.pdbx_description
1 polymer ?
#
loop_
_entity_poly.entity_id
_entity_poly.type
_entity_poly.pdbx_seq_one_letter_code
_entity_poly.pdbx_strand_id
1 'polypeptide(L)'
;MAAALVRPSCTVTNDSSKFITPPIRRDGIQYNQIYYTRLHEMKDVSMKSAQRKWGSDTVFRNLKDLEPGLACVVIGTLFKEMSLRPSTIKQISDNQRLLPYPPKGKLSSSTDKIFLEDYSQRVILSNLSDNTALTTGMIVAVKGVQNADGNFEVSDYCLPGMPLKNDPLPSLNNDRYVAIVSGLMVGSDWSDQWAIQQLVDYLTGQLGGVHDNDMLSNIVKVIIAGNSIGSVQSNKSSDKVKYSAKNYCAHSIQSVEELDVTLSQLSSSVPVALMPGTYDPANKQLPQQPLHHCMFPKSAKYDNFKSVTNPYSCTIEGHKFIGTCGENIESMSCCTIGMDSLELLELTLMSSHVAPTAPDILCCYPFSNADPFIMDDCPHVYFAGNQPKFQSKLVTGDDGQKVLLICVPSFNSTHSLALINLRTLACTPLTFATTATRLIENKDTQNNIETENVLMTETISDIDDEDY
;
A
#
# COMPACT_ATOMS: atom_id res chain seq x y z
N MET A 1 45.07 7.56 -0.93
CA MET A 1 44.19 6.65 -0.17
C MET A 1 42.84 7.32 -0.12
N ALA A 2 41.81 6.73 -0.69
CA ALA A 2 40.44 7.23 -0.53
C ALA A 2 40.09 7.13 0.97
N ALA A 3 39.57 8.21 1.56
CA ALA A 3 39.12 8.20 2.94
C ALA A 3 37.99 7.15 3.05
N ALA A 4 38.07 6.28 4.04
CA ALA A 4 37.00 5.32 4.29
C ALA A 4 35.73 6.10 4.61
N LEU A 5 34.68 5.90 3.83
CA LEU A 5 33.36 6.48 4.10
C LEU A 5 32.79 5.82 5.37
N VAL A 6 32.64 6.61 6.44
CA VAL A 6 32.05 6.15 7.68
C VAL A 6 30.60 6.58 7.73
N ARG A 7 29.68 5.61 7.78
CA ARG A 7 28.26 5.90 7.98
C ARG A 7 28.02 6.41 9.41
N PRO A 8 27.22 7.48 9.55
CA PRO A 8 26.84 7.94 10.86
C PRO A 8 25.90 6.92 11.55
N SER A 9 26.03 6.79 12.86
CA SER A 9 25.10 5.99 13.66
C SER A 9 23.70 6.58 13.56
N CYS A 10 22.69 5.72 13.54
CA CYS A 10 21.28 6.10 13.43
C CYS A 10 20.47 5.44 14.54
N THR A 11 19.59 6.21 15.17
CA THR A 11 18.64 5.66 16.13
C THR A 11 17.43 5.12 15.39
N VAL A 12 17.16 3.82 15.56
CA VAL A 12 16.01 3.14 14.97
C VAL A 12 15.27 2.36 16.03
N THR A 13 13.99 2.66 16.22
CA THR A 13 13.08 1.85 17.04
C THR A 13 12.08 1.12 16.15
N ASN A 14 11.73 -0.09 16.55
CA ASN A 14 10.70 -0.88 15.88
C ASN A 14 9.40 -0.74 16.67
N ASP A 15 8.40 -0.07 16.07
CA ASP A 15 7.12 0.24 16.71
C ASP A 15 6.00 -0.69 16.20
N SER A 16 6.36 -1.82 15.57
CA SER A 16 5.45 -2.77 14.93
C SER A 16 4.82 -3.78 15.88
N SER A 17 4.90 -3.59 17.18
CA SER A 17 4.37 -4.56 18.18
C SER A 17 2.89 -4.89 17.97
N LYS A 18 2.08 -3.92 17.55
CA LYS A 18 0.65 -4.11 17.27
C LYS A 18 0.37 -5.01 16.06
N PHE A 19 1.34 -5.20 15.17
CA PHE A 19 1.25 -6.06 14.00
C PHE A 19 1.73 -7.49 14.25
N ILE A 20 2.20 -7.80 15.45
CA ILE A 20 2.55 -9.17 15.82
C ILE A 20 1.25 -9.92 16.17
N THR A 21 0.99 -10.99 15.43
CA THR A 21 -0.19 -11.83 15.70
C THR A 21 0.00 -12.62 17.00
N PRO A 22 -1.00 -12.63 17.88
CA PRO A 22 -0.94 -13.44 19.08
C PRO A 22 -0.90 -14.93 18.72
N PRO A 23 -0.34 -15.80 19.60
CA PRO A 23 -0.37 -17.24 19.38
C PRO A 23 -1.83 -17.70 19.21
N ILE A 24 -2.07 -18.54 18.21
CA ILE A 24 -3.41 -19.01 17.84
C ILE A 24 -4.08 -19.66 19.06
N ARG A 25 -5.15 -19.05 19.56
CA ARG A 25 -6.09 -19.71 20.46
C ARG A 25 -7.07 -20.53 19.64
N ARG A 26 -7.37 -21.75 20.08
CA ARG A 26 -8.30 -22.68 19.39
C ARG A 26 -9.79 -22.31 19.55
N ASP A 27 -10.08 -21.21 20.22
CA ASP A 27 -11.43 -20.78 20.55
C ASP A 27 -11.98 -19.97 19.38
N GLY A 28 -12.99 -20.48 18.70
CA GLY A 28 -13.77 -19.95 17.58
C GLY A 28 -13.77 -18.43 17.33
N ILE A 29 -12.61 -17.87 16.98
CA ILE A 29 -12.44 -16.45 16.71
C ILE A 29 -13.21 -16.10 15.42
N GLN A 30 -14.02 -15.05 15.47
CA GLN A 30 -14.84 -14.59 14.34
C GLN A 30 -14.42 -13.18 13.88
N TYR A 31 -14.64 -12.90 12.60
CA TYR A 31 -14.30 -11.61 12.01
C TYR A 31 -15.21 -10.44 12.41
N ASN A 32 -16.39 -10.71 12.94
CA ASN A 32 -17.32 -9.65 13.34
C ASN A 32 -16.76 -8.73 14.44
N GLN A 33 -15.86 -9.25 15.27
CA GLN A 33 -15.28 -8.48 16.37
C GLN A 33 -14.39 -7.34 15.90
N ILE A 34 -13.65 -7.52 14.80
CA ILE A 34 -12.77 -6.46 14.27
C ILE A 34 -13.60 -5.26 13.78
N TYR A 35 -14.79 -5.48 13.18
CA TYR A 35 -15.68 -4.39 12.78
C TYR A 35 -16.23 -3.62 13.97
N TYR A 36 -16.64 -4.38 15.02
CA TYR A 36 -17.13 -3.76 16.25
C TYR A 36 -16.06 -2.89 16.89
N THR A 37 -14.85 -3.41 17.02
CA THR A 37 -13.71 -2.69 17.61
C THR A 37 -13.34 -1.47 16.78
N ARG A 38 -13.25 -1.62 15.46
CA ARG A 38 -12.97 -0.53 14.53
C ARG A 38 -13.95 0.62 14.68
N LEU A 39 -15.25 0.33 14.62
CA LEU A 39 -16.29 1.35 14.77
C LEU A 39 -16.23 1.99 16.16
N HIS A 40 -15.98 1.20 17.22
CA HIS A 40 -15.90 1.70 18.58
C HIS A 40 -14.74 2.69 18.76
N GLU A 41 -13.54 2.30 18.35
CA GLU A 41 -12.32 3.09 18.51
C GLU A 41 -12.33 4.36 17.63
N MET A 42 -12.90 4.28 16.43
CA MET A 42 -12.91 5.41 15.49
C MET A 42 -14.09 6.33 15.63
N LYS A 43 -15.12 5.98 16.42
CA LYS A 43 -16.34 6.77 16.57
C LYS A 43 -16.07 8.17 17.10
N ASP A 44 -15.26 8.28 18.16
CA ASP A 44 -14.95 9.56 18.80
C ASP A 44 -14.11 10.48 17.89
N VAL A 45 -13.18 9.90 17.12
CA VAL A 45 -12.37 10.63 16.13
C VAL A 45 -13.27 11.18 15.03
N SER A 46 -14.15 10.32 14.48
CA SER A 46 -15.12 10.71 13.44
C SER A 46 -16.09 11.78 13.93
N MET A 47 -16.53 11.70 15.20
CA MET A 47 -17.40 12.71 15.81
C MET A 47 -16.71 14.07 15.89
N LYS A 48 -15.45 14.12 16.34
CA LYS A 48 -14.66 15.36 16.40
C LYS A 48 -14.46 15.97 15.02
N SER A 49 -14.14 15.17 14.01
CA SER A 49 -13.96 15.63 12.63
C SER A 49 -15.27 16.15 12.03
N ALA A 50 -16.38 15.47 12.29
CA ALA A 50 -17.72 15.91 11.89
C ALA A 50 -18.11 17.25 12.56
N GLN A 51 -17.83 17.43 13.87
CA GLN A 51 -18.07 18.67 14.58
C GLN A 51 -17.20 19.84 14.06
N ARG A 52 -15.95 19.56 13.65
CA ARG A 52 -15.11 20.58 12.99
C ARG A 52 -15.70 21.01 11.65
N LYS A 53 -16.21 20.06 10.85
CA LYS A 53 -16.77 20.32 9.52
C LYS A 53 -18.14 21.01 9.58
N TRP A 54 -19.03 20.58 10.47
CA TRP A 54 -20.45 20.98 10.47
C TRP A 54 -20.86 21.83 11.69
N GLY A 55 -19.95 22.07 12.62
CA GLY A 55 -20.20 22.86 13.83
C GLY A 55 -20.52 21.99 15.07
N SER A 56 -20.34 22.60 16.25
CA SER A 56 -20.54 21.95 17.56
C SER A 56 -22.00 21.53 17.83
N ASP A 57 -22.95 22.20 17.20
CA ASP A 57 -24.39 21.99 17.41
C ASP A 57 -24.94 20.82 16.56
N THR A 58 -24.05 20.04 15.96
CA THR A 58 -24.39 18.89 15.12
C THR A 58 -25.09 17.81 15.95
N VAL A 59 -26.28 17.39 15.53
CA VAL A 59 -27.05 16.35 16.18
C VAL A 59 -26.61 14.98 15.67
N PHE A 60 -26.00 14.16 16.55
CA PHE A 60 -25.63 12.79 16.25
C PHE A 60 -26.72 11.83 16.68
N ARG A 61 -27.05 10.86 15.83
CA ARG A 61 -27.98 9.78 16.12
C ARG A 61 -27.39 8.41 15.75
N ASN A 62 -27.86 7.35 16.42
CA ASN A 62 -27.59 5.99 15.94
C ASN A 62 -28.64 5.62 14.89
N LEU A 63 -28.36 4.62 14.04
CA LEU A 63 -29.29 4.21 12.98
C LEU A 63 -30.66 3.80 13.53
N LYS A 64 -30.72 3.18 14.71
CA LYS A 64 -31.99 2.77 15.36
C LYS A 64 -32.86 3.94 15.83
N ASP A 65 -32.26 5.10 16.04
CA ASP A 65 -32.92 6.29 16.60
C ASP A 65 -33.23 7.33 15.50
N LEU A 66 -33.23 6.91 14.23
CA LEU A 66 -33.57 7.77 13.09
C LEU A 66 -35.06 8.05 13.07
N GLU A 67 -35.40 9.31 12.80
CA GLU A 67 -36.74 9.79 12.59
C GLU A 67 -36.87 10.34 11.16
N PRO A 68 -37.84 9.85 10.36
CA PRO A 68 -38.04 10.35 8.99
C PRO A 68 -38.25 11.86 8.94
N GLY A 69 -37.56 12.52 8.02
CA GLY A 69 -37.68 13.97 7.82
C GLY A 69 -36.81 14.83 8.72
N LEU A 70 -36.13 14.29 9.74
CA LEU A 70 -35.23 15.04 10.61
C LEU A 70 -33.78 14.91 10.16
N ALA A 71 -33.14 16.09 9.97
CA ALA A 71 -31.71 16.12 9.63
C ALA A 71 -30.83 15.72 10.80
N CYS A 72 -29.90 14.81 10.59
CA CYS A 72 -28.96 14.34 11.60
C CYS A 72 -27.65 13.88 10.98
N VAL A 73 -26.68 13.57 11.84
CA VAL A 73 -25.42 12.93 11.47
C VAL A 73 -25.36 11.54 12.09
N VAL A 74 -25.00 10.57 11.26
CA VAL A 74 -24.81 9.17 11.67
C VAL A 74 -23.36 8.78 11.41
N ILE A 75 -22.75 8.06 12.34
CA ILE A 75 -21.40 7.50 12.17
C ILE A 75 -21.55 5.98 12.05
N GLY A 76 -20.93 5.42 11.03
CA GLY A 76 -20.98 3.98 10.79
C GLY A 76 -19.90 3.49 9.86
N THR A 77 -19.89 2.20 9.65
CA THR A 77 -19.01 1.51 8.69
C THR A 77 -19.70 1.44 7.34
N LEU A 78 -18.95 1.77 6.29
CA LEU A 78 -19.45 1.60 4.92
C LEU A 78 -19.38 0.14 4.51
N PHE A 79 -20.45 -0.32 3.86
CA PHE A 79 -20.49 -1.57 3.13
C PHE A 79 -20.92 -1.31 1.69
N LYS A 80 -20.06 -1.64 0.74
CA LYS A 80 -20.30 -1.47 -0.71
C LYS A 80 -20.72 -2.81 -1.31
N GLU A 81 -21.95 -2.90 -1.79
CA GLU A 81 -22.44 -4.06 -2.51
C GLU A 81 -22.00 -3.99 -3.97
N MET A 82 -20.94 -4.72 -4.29
CA MET A 82 -20.32 -4.72 -5.61
C MET A 82 -20.88 -5.86 -6.47
N SER A 83 -21.61 -5.50 -7.53
CA SER A 83 -22.23 -6.45 -8.45
C SER A 83 -21.24 -7.33 -9.21
N LEU A 84 -20.01 -6.83 -9.40
CA LEU A 84 -18.94 -7.54 -10.10
C LEU A 84 -18.13 -8.47 -9.18
N ARG A 85 -18.34 -8.38 -7.86
CA ARG A 85 -17.68 -9.27 -6.90
C ARG A 85 -18.15 -10.71 -7.10
N PRO A 86 -17.23 -11.69 -7.24
CA PRO A 86 -17.59 -13.09 -7.37
C PRO A 86 -18.33 -13.56 -6.11
N SER A 87 -19.53 -14.12 -6.28
CA SER A 87 -20.25 -14.75 -5.19
C SER A 87 -19.78 -16.19 -5.03
N THR A 88 -19.38 -16.58 -3.83
CA THR A 88 -18.94 -17.95 -3.50
C THR A 88 -20.04 -18.99 -3.82
N ILE A 89 -21.30 -18.62 -3.60
CA ILE A 89 -22.45 -19.48 -3.90
C ILE A 89 -22.61 -19.64 -5.42
N LYS A 90 -22.46 -18.55 -6.19
CA LYS A 90 -22.50 -18.62 -7.66
C LYS A 90 -21.31 -19.41 -8.20
N GLN A 91 -20.11 -19.25 -7.63
CA GLN A 91 -18.94 -20.04 -8.02
C GLN A 91 -19.13 -21.54 -7.76
N ILE A 92 -19.74 -21.93 -6.63
CA ILE A 92 -20.07 -23.33 -6.31
C ILE A 92 -21.15 -23.84 -7.28
N SER A 93 -22.15 -23.04 -7.58
CA SER A 93 -23.20 -23.37 -8.55
C SER A 93 -22.66 -23.49 -9.98
N ASP A 94 -21.76 -22.61 -10.38
CA ASP A 94 -21.17 -22.55 -11.71
C ASP A 94 -20.00 -23.54 -11.89
N ASN A 95 -19.41 -24.08 -10.81
CA ASN A 95 -18.44 -25.17 -10.87
C ASN A 95 -18.98 -26.49 -11.49
N GLN A 96 -20.28 -26.58 -11.71
CA GLN A 96 -20.87 -27.58 -12.62
C GLN A 96 -20.67 -27.23 -14.10
N ARG A 97 -20.21 -26.03 -14.43
CA ARG A 97 -19.82 -25.58 -15.78
C ARG A 97 -18.29 -25.40 -15.80
N LEU A 98 -17.64 -26.16 -16.62
CA LEU A 98 -16.22 -26.51 -16.74
C LEU A 98 -15.19 -25.37 -16.94
N LEU A 99 -15.50 -24.10 -16.73
CA LEU A 99 -14.54 -23.00 -16.88
C LEU A 99 -14.66 -22.02 -15.71
N PRO A 100 -13.61 -21.82 -14.90
CA PRO A 100 -13.58 -20.75 -13.91
C PRO A 100 -13.62 -19.39 -14.63
N TYR A 101 -14.43 -18.47 -14.11
CA TYR A 101 -14.40 -17.07 -14.58
C TYR A 101 -13.01 -16.49 -14.35
N PRO A 102 -12.41 -15.80 -15.34
CA PRO A 102 -11.17 -15.10 -15.13
C PRO A 102 -11.34 -14.08 -14.01
N PRO A 103 -10.37 -13.91 -13.10
CA PRO A 103 -10.43 -12.92 -12.05
C PRO A 103 -10.59 -11.53 -12.68
N LYS A 104 -11.64 -10.83 -12.32
CA LYS A 104 -11.87 -9.45 -12.79
C LYS A 104 -10.93 -8.53 -12.00
N GLY A 105 -10.11 -7.76 -12.67
CA GLY A 105 -9.20 -6.80 -12.04
C GLY A 105 -9.92 -5.67 -11.29
N LYS A 106 -11.17 -5.36 -11.66
CA LYS A 106 -12.01 -4.38 -10.99
C LYS A 106 -13.29 -5.03 -10.49
N LEU A 107 -13.62 -4.81 -9.23
CA LEU A 107 -14.82 -5.33 -8.56
C LEU A 107 -15.93 -4.29 -8.50
N SER A 108 -15.58 -3.00 -8.55
CA SER A 108 -16.52 -1.89 -8.43
C SER A 108 -17.12 -1.47 -9.77
N SER A 109 -18.38 -1.07 -9.70
CA SER A 109 -19.19 -0.52 -10.80
C SER A 109 -19.84 0.80 -10.36
N SER A 110 -20.16 1.69 -11.30
CA SER A 110 -20.90 2.93 -11.01
C SER A 110 -22.30 2.70 -10.45
N THR A 111 -22.84 1.49 -10.61
CA THR A 111 -24.17 1.09 -10.13
C THR A 111 -24.17 0.43 -8.75
N ASP A 112 -23.02 0.35 -8.10
CA ASP A 112 -22.89 -0.28 -6.79
C ASP A 112 -23.67 0.49 -5.74
N LYS A 113 -24.27 -0.26 -4.80
CA LYS A 113 -25.00 0.33 -3.67
C LYS A 113 -24.09 0.44 -2.47
N ILE A 114 -24.17 1.56 -1.76
CA ILE A 114 -23.46 1.77 -0.51
C ILE A 114 -24.46 1.74 0.64
N PHE A 115 -24.11 0.99 1.66
CA PHE A 115 -24.83 0.90 2.93
C PHE A 115 -23.96 1.52 4.03
N LEU A 116 -24.62 2.14 5.00
CA LEU A 116 -24.04 2.50 6.28
C LEU A 116 -24.51 1.51 7.34
N GLU A 117 -23.59 0.95 8.10
CA GLU A 117 -23.85 -0.04 9.14
C GLU A 117 -23.36 0.50 10.49
N ASP A 118 -24.18 0.30 11.52
CA ASP A 118 -23.77 0.46 12.91
C ASP A 118 -23.94 -0.85 13.69
N TYR A 119 -23.89 -0.80 15.01
CA TYR A 119 -24.06 -2.00 15.85
C TYR A 119 -25.46 -2.63 15.78
N SER A 120 -26.45 -1.90 15.29
CA SER A 120 -27.87 -2.29 15.37
C SER A 120 -28.45 -2.69 14.03
N GLN A 121 -28.15 -1.95 12.98
CA GLN A 121 -28.76 -2.14 11.66
C GLN A 121 -27.92 -1.54 10.54
N ARG A 122 -28.42 -1.68 9.31
CA ARG A 122 -27.88 -1.05 8.10
C ARG A 122 -28.95 -0.24 7.38
N VAL A 123 -28.51 0.81 6.69
CA VAL A 123 -29.35 1.66 5.86
C VAL A 123 -28.68 1.93 4.54
N ILE A 124 -29.47 2.04 3.45
CA ILE A 124 -28.98 2.40 2.13
C ILE A 124 -28.67 3.90 2.10
N LEU A 125 -27.49 4.27 1.64
CA LEU A 125 -27.14 5.67 1.36
C LEU A 125 -27.57 6.02 -0.07
N SER A 126 -28.40 7.03 -0.20
CA SER A 126 -28.81 7.60 -1.48
C SER A 126 -28.23 9.00 -1.67
N ASN A 127 -28.08 9.44 -2.91
CA ASN A 127 -27.54 10.77 -3.26
C ASN A 127 -26.07 11.00 -2.79
N LEU A 128 -25.26 9.94 -2.78
CA LEU A 128 -23.85 10.04 -2.39
C LEU A 128 -22.99 10.43 -3.61
N SER A 129 -22.35 11.60 -3.57
CA SER A 129 -21.59 12.18 -4.69
C SER A 129 -20.37 11.34 -5.10
N ASP A 130 -19.68 10.73 -4.12
CA ASP A 130 -18.38 10.04 -4.33
C ASP A 130 -18.50 8.51 -4.19
N ASN A 131 -19.58 7.94 -4.73
CA ASN A 131 -19.82 6.50 -4.71
C ASN A 131 -18.63 5.68 -5.25
N THR A 132 -17.85 6.25 -6.15
CA THR A 132 -16.71 5.59 -6.81
C THR A 132 -15.44 5.54 -5.95
N ALA A 133 -15.26 6.50 -5.03
CA ALA A 133 -14.07 6.63 -4.18
C ALA A 133 -14.18 5.84 -2.87
N LEU A 134 -15.40 5.71 -2.32
CA LEU A 134 -15.63 5.07 -1.04
C LEU A 134 -15.64 3.54 -1.15
N THR A 135 -15.09 2.87 -0.12
CA THR A 135 -14.98 1.41 -0.09
C THR A 135 -15.56 0.81 1.18
N THR A 136 -15.82 -0.51 1.15
CA THR A 136 -16.20 -1.29 2.32
C THR A 136 -15.18 -1.18 3.44
N GLY A 137 -15.65 -1.07 4.68
CA GLY A 137 -14.84 -1.09 5.90
C GLY A 137 -14.33 0.29 6.33
N MET A 138 -14.55 1.36 5.56
CA MET A 138 -14.26 2.72 5.98
C MET A 138 -15.28 3.19 7.01
N ILE A 139 -14.81 3.88 8.04
CA ILE A 139 -15.68 4.59 9.00
C ILE A 139 -15.91 6.00 8.48
N VAL A 140 -17.18 6.40 8.44
CA VAL A 140 -17.58 7.75 7.99
C VAL A 140 -18.66 8.33 8.87
N ALA A 141 -18.67 9.66 8.98
CA ALA A 141 -19.81 10.41 9.46
C ALA A 141 -20.61 10.92 8.26
N VAL A 142 -21.89 10.65 8.23
CA VAL A 142 -22.79 11.00 7.13
C VAL A 142 -23.86 11.93 7.63
N LYS A 143 -24.01 13.09 7.00
CA LYS A 143 -25.06 14.08 7.28
C LYS A 143 -26.18 13.95 6.27
N GLY A 144 -27.43 13.88 6.73
CA GLY A 144 -28.55 13.73 5.83
C GLY A 144 -29.88 13.58 6.57
N VAL A 145 -30.85 13.03 5.86
CA VAL A 145 -32.23 12.85 6.32
C VAL A 145 -32.70 11.44 5.93
N GLN A 146 -33.38 10.74 6.83
CA GLN A 146 -34.05 9.49 6.46
C GLN A 146 -35.34 9.81 5.67
N ASN A 147 -35.50 9.21 4.51
CA ASN A 147 -36.72 9.36 3.71
C ASN A 147 -37.82 8.37 4.18
N ALA A 148 -39.03 8.49 3.62
CA ALA A 148 -40.16 7.63 3.95
C ALA A 148 -39.95 6.14 3.59
N ASP A 149 -39.06 5.84 2.64
CA ASP A 149 -38.72 4.49 2.19
C ASP A 149 -37.69 3.82 3.11
N GLY A 150 -37.21 4.51 4.16
CA GLY A 150 -36.21 4.01 5.07
C GLY A 150 -34.75 4.18 4.59
N ASN A 151 -34.52 4.74 3.41
CA ASN A 151 -33.18 5.06 2.93
C ASN A 151 -32.67 6.38 3.57
N PHE A 152 -31.36 6.53 3.68
CA PHE A 152 -30.75 7.75 4.19
C PHE A 152 -30.25 8.60 3.02
N GLU A 153 -30.89 9.75 2.81
CA GLU A 153 -30.53 10.70 1.78
C GLU A 153 -29.38 11.59 2.27
N VAL A 154 -28.23 11.41 1.63
CA VAL A 154 -26.98 12.06 2.03
C VAL A 154 -26.92 13.48 1.48
N SER A 155 -26.66 14.44 2.35
CA SER A 155 -26.35 15.83 1.96
C SER A 155 -24.84 16.08 1.94
N ASP A 156 -24.08 15.45 2.85
CA ASP A 156 -22.62 15.56 2.92
C ASP A 156 -22.05 14.40 3.77
N TYR A 157 -20.76 14.14 3.64
CA TYR A 157 -20.06 13.15 4.47
C TYR A 157 -18.71 13.67 4.96
N CYS A 158 -18.16 13.05 5.99
CA CYS A 158 -16.88 13.40 6.59
C CYS A 158 -16.10 12.14 6.94
N LEU A 159 -14.85 12.08 6.53
CA LEU A 159 -13.89 11.07 6.97
C LEU A 159 -13.33 11.44 8.36
N PRO A 160 -12.75 10.47 9.09
CA PRO A 160 -12.11 10.74 10.38
C PRO A 160 -11.01 11.81 10.31
N GLY A 161 -10.37 11.95 9.13
CA GLY A 161 -9.24 12.85 8.96
C GLY A 161 -7.91 12.18 9.32
N MET A 162 -6.84 12.95 9.31
CA MET A 162 -5.53 12.47 9.76
C MET A 162 -5.53 12.18 11.26
N PRO A 163 -4.70 11.21 11.73
CA PRO A 163 -4.54 10.96 13.16
C PRO A 163 -4.20 12.25 13.91
N LEU A 164 -4.89 12.49 15.04
CA LEU A 164 -4.77 13.73 15.79
C LEU A 164 -3.45 13.86 16.55
N LYS A 165 -2.92 12.72 17.01
CA LYS A 165 -1.66 12.71 17.75
C LYS A 165 -0.50 12.88 16.79
N ASN A 166 0.09 14.06 16.82
CA ASN A 166 1.18 14.48 15.95
C ASN A 166 2.40 14.85 16.78
N ASP A 167 3.50 14.15 16.56
CA ASP A 167 4.79 14.57 17.13
C ASP A 167 5.40 15.64 16.22
N PRO A 168 6.09 16.63 16.79
CA PRO A 168 6.74 17.67 15.99
C PRO A 168 7.84 17.04 15.12
N LEU A 169 7.97 17.55 13.89
CA LEU A 169 9.00 17.08 12.98
C LEU A 169 10.39 17.31 13.58
N PRO A 170 11.22 16.27 13.72
CA PRO A 170 12.57 16.43 14.28
C PRO A 170 13.43 17.37 13.42
N SER A 171 14.19 18.25 14.06
CA SER A 171 15.17 19.08 13.38
C SER A 171 16.50 18.36 13.30
N LEU A 172 16.97 18.05 12.09
CA LEU A 172 18.30 17.46 11.86
C LEU A 172 19.26 18.52 11.35
N ASN A 173 20.49 18.53 11.89
CA ASN A 173 21.53 19.47 11.47
C ASN A 173 22.14 19.06 10.12
N ASN A 174 22.25 17.75 9.86
CA ASN A 174 22.84 17.20 8.65
C ASN A 174 21.80 16.39 7.85
N ASP A 175 22.03 16.28 6.56
CA ASP A 175 21.22 15.41 5.71
C ASP A 175 21.40 13.95 6.12
N ARG A 176 20.30 13.25 6.23
CA ARG A 176 20.21 11.80 6.47
C ARG A 176 19.22 11.22 5.48
N TYR A 177 19.55 10.09 4.91
CA TYR A 177 18.72 9.49 3.87
C TYR A 177 18.22 8.12 4.28
N VAL A 178 16.98 7.83 3.91
CA VAL A 178 16.38 6.50 3.97
C VAL A 178 16.06 6.06 2.55
N ALA A 179 16.53 4.88 2.16
CA ALA A 179 16.20 4.29 0.88
C ALA A 179 15.06 3.28 1.04
N ILE A 180 14.03 3.36 0.20
CA ILE A 180 12.95 2.38 0.15
C ILE A 180 12.93 1.77 -1.24
N VAL A 181 12.96 0.44 -1.29
CA VAL A 181 12.85 -0.36 -2.52
C VAL A 181 11.80 -1.44 -2.30
N SER A 182 11.09 -1.84 -3.35
CA SER A 182 10.10 -2.92 -3.26
C SER A 182 10.14 -3.79 -4.52
N GLY A 183 9.70 -5.04 -4.42
CA GLY A 183 9.56 -5.91 -5.58
C GLY A 183 10.88 -6.26 -6.28
N LEU A 184 11.89 -6.70 -5.53
CA LEU A 184 13.15 -7.19 -6.11
C LEU A 184 12.94 -8.43 -6.96
N MET A 185 11.95 -9.29 -6.61
CA MET A 185 11.53 -10.47 -7.37
C MET A 185 12.69 -11.42 -7.71
N VAL A 186 13.66 -11.56 -6.79
CA VAL A 186 14.85 -12.42 -6.96
C VAL A 186 14.45 -13.84 -7.33
N GLY A 187 15.07 -14.41 -8.36
CA GLY A 187 14.80 -15.77 -8.84
C GLY A 187 13.56 -15.90 -9.73
N SER A 188 12.91 -14.80 -10.12
CA SER A 188 11.90 -14.84 -11.19
C SER A 188 12.56 -14.87 -12.56
N ASP A 189 11.83 -15.41 -13.57
CA ASP A 189 12.31 -15.46 -14.97
C ASP A 189 12.58 -14.05 -15.55
N TRP A 190 12.04 -13.02 -14.93
CA TRP A 190 12.14 -11.61 -15.33
C TRP A 190 13.06 -10.78 -14.42
N SER A 191 13.77 -11.44 -13.50
CA SER A 191 14.66 -10.75 -12.55
C SER A 191 15.91 -10.25 -13.25
N ASP A 192 16.15 -8.93 -13.20
CA ASP A 192 17.41 -8.34 -13.67
C ASP A 192 18.44 -8.34 -12.53
N GLN A 193 19.25 -9.38 -12.49
CA GLN A 193 20.31 -9.54 -11.50
C GLN A 193 21.37 -8.43 -11.59
N TRP A 194 21.60 -7.85 -12.79
CA TRP A 194 22.52 -6.74 -12.97
C TRP A 194 22.02 -5.46 -12.31
N ALA A 195 20.74 -5.16 -12.48
CA ALA A 195 20.12 -4.01 -11.82
C ALA A 195 20.13 -4.18 -10.29
N ILE A 196 19.89 -5.40 -9.78
CA ILE A 196 19.99 -5.70 -8.34
C ILE A 196 21.42 -5.51 -7.85
N GLN A 197 22.44 -5.96 -8.60
CA GLN A 197 23.83 -5.76 -8.22
C GLN A 197 24.23 -4.28 -8.24
N GLN A 198 23.77 -3.51 -9.24
CA GLN A 198 23.96 -2.06 -9.29
C GLN A 198 23.33 -1.35 -8.07
N LEU A 199 22.12 -1.78 -7.67
CA LEU A 199 21.47 -1.30 -6.45
C LEU A 199 22.34 -1.56 -5.22
N VAL A 200 22.87 -2.78 -5.08
CA VAL A 200 23.76 -3.16 -3.97
C VAL A 200 25.03 -2.32 -3.97
N ASP A 201 25.70 -2.22 -5.12
CA ASP A 201 26.96 -1.48 -5.28
C ASP A 201 26.75 0.02 -4.99
N TYR A 202 25.63 0.58 -5.40
CA TYR A 202 25.26 1.96 -5.09
C TYR A 202 25.04 2.16 -3.60
N LEU A 203 24.17 1.35 -2.96
CA LEU A 203 23.83 1.49 -1.55
C LEU A 203 25.03 1.19 -0.62
N THR A 204 25.98 0.37 -1.07
CA THR A 204 27.22 0.09 -0.33
C THR A 204 28.32 1.12 -0.59
N GLY A 205 28.10 2.05 -1.55
CA GLY A 205 29.06 3.11 -1.87
C GLY A 205 30.17 2.67 -2.83
N GLN A 206 29.99 1.57 -3.55
CA GLN A 206 30.94 1.08 -4.56
C GLN A 206 30.66 1.65 -5.95
N LEU A 207 29.42 2.04 -6.19
CA LEU A 207 28.97 2.70 -7.40
C LEU A 207 28.60 4.16 -7.09
N GLY A 208 29.16 5.11 -7.82
CA GLY A 208 28.86 6.54 -7.64
C GLY A 208 30.09 7.42 -7.90
N GLY A 209 29.86 8.70 -8.18
CA GLY A 209 30.90 9.70 -8.34
C GLY A 209 31.38 10.26 -6.99
N VAL A 210 32.46 11.04 -7.05
CA VAL A 210 33.02 11.69 -5.82
C VAL A 210 31.97 12.61 -5.16
N HIS A 211 31.06 13.20 -5.95
CA HIS A 211 29.96 14.05 -5.44
C HIS A 211 28.84 13.27 -4.79
N ASP A 212 28.65 11.99 -5.15
CA ASP A 212 27.59 11.15 -4.59
C ASP A 212 28.02 10.52 -3.24
N ASN A 213 29.33 10.47 -2.98
CA ASN A 213 29.87 9.79 -1.81
C ASN A 213 29.36 10.37 -0.48
N ASP A 214 29.17 11.68 -0.39
CA ASP A 214 28.63 12.32 0.82
C ASP A 214 27.16 11.92 1.04
N MET A 215 26.35 11.86 0.00
CA MET A 215 24.97 11.40 0.08
C MET A 215 24.91 9.92 0.42
N LEU A 216 25.70 9.08 -0.25
CA LEU A 216 25.74 7.62 -0.04
C LEU A 216 26.18 7.26 1.37
N SER A 217 27.17 8.00 1.94
CA SER A 217 27.60 7.79 3.33
C SER A 217 26.52 8.15 4.34
N ASN A 218 25.59 9.04 3.99
CA ASN A 218 24.50 9.48 4.84
C ASN A 218 23.19 8.67 4.66
N ILE A 219 23.20 7.59 3.87
CA ILE A 219 22.08 6.63 3.84
C ILE A 219 22.12 5.81 5.13
N VAL A 220 21.21 6.07 6.05
CA VAL A 220 21.20 5.48 7.38
C VAL A 220 20.36 4.21 7.48
N LYS A 221 19.45 3.98 6.56
CA LYS A 221 18.54 2.81 6.54
C LYS A 221 18.10 2.47 5.13
N VAL A 222 17.99 1.17 4.87
CA VAL A 222 17.33 0.62 3.69
C VAL A 222 16.10 -0.17 4.14
N ILE A 223 14.95 0.09 3.53
CA ILE A 223 13.71 -0.65 3.76
C ILE A 223 13.36 -1.37 2.45
N ILE A 224 13.26 -2.69 2.52
CA ILE A 224 12.82 -3.52 1.40
C ILE A 224 11.34 -3.84 1.65
N ALA A 225 10.45 -3.21 0.88
CA ALA A 225 9.02 -3.21 1.12
C ALA A 225 8.28 -4.34 0.39
N GLY A 226 8.68 -5.58 0.67
CA GLY A 226 8.00 -6.80 0.21
C GLY A 226 8.27 -7.22 -1.23
N ASN A 227 7.77 -8.40 -1.59
CA ASN A 227 7.95 -9.06 -2.88
C ASN A 227 9.44 -9.17 -3.29
N SER A 228 10.25 -9.59 -2.32
CA SER A 228 11.69 -9.75 -2.52
C SER A 228 12.03 -11.00 -3.31
N ILE A 229 11.18 -12.04 -3.21
CA ILE A 229 11.34 -13.32 -3.90
C ILE A 229 10.30 -13.43 -5.00
N GLY A 230 10.74 -13.77 -6.21
CA GLY A 230 9.88 -14.00 -7.35
C GLY A 230 9.27 -15.38 -7.36
N SER A 231 8.04 -15.52 -7.89
CA SER A 231 7.47 -16.81 -8.22
C SER A 231 7.90 -17.21 -9.62
N VAL A 232 8.52 -18.37 -9.77
CA VAL A 232 8.73 -18.98 -11.09
C VAL A 232 7.36 -19.44 -11.59
N GLN A 233 6.83 -18.81 -12.63
CA GLN A 233 5.70 -19.38 -13.35
C GLN A 233 6.19 -20.62 -14.09
N SER A 234 5.91 -21.80 -13.54
CA SER A 234 6.09 -23.02 -14.29
C SER A 234 5.11 -23.00 -15.47
N ASN A 235 5.59 -22.63 -16.65
CA ASN A 235 4.93 -22.89 -17.93
C ASN A 235 4.87 -24.39 -18.14
N LYS A 236 4.03 -25.09 -17.39
CA LYS A 236 3.61 -26.44 -17.69
C LYS A 236 2.20 -26.36 -18.21
N SER A 237 2.16 -26.43 -19.57
CA SER A 237 0.99 -26.82 -20.33
C SER A 237 0.07 -27.79 -19.55
N SER A 238 -1.19 -27.39 -19.53
CA SER A 238 -2.33 -28.17 -19.12
C SER A 238 -2.20 -29.64 -19.47
N ASP A 239 -1.79 -30.47 -18.51
CA ASP A 239 -2.25 -31.85 -18.46
C ASP A 239 -2.02 -32.43 -17.05
N LYS A 240 -3.18 -32.75 -16.42
CA LYS A 240 -3.30 -33.52 -15.19
C LYS A 240 -3.00 -32.79 -13.88
N VAL A 241 -4.04 -32.09 -13.43
CA VAL A 241 -4.25 -31.81 -12.00
C VAL A 241 -4.21 -33.15 -11.24
N LYS A 242 -3.05 -33.53 -10.77
CA LYS A 242 -2.88 -34.49 -9.70
C LYS A 242 -2.33 -33.77 -8.50
N TYR A 243 -3.07 -33.83 -7.42
CA TYR A 243 -2.73 -33.47 -6.06
C TYR A 243 -1.23 -33.61 -5.77
N SER A 244 -0.44 -32.59 -6.01
CA SER A 244 0.96 -32.54 -5.64
C SER A 244 1.28 -31.16 -5.07
N ALA A 245 0.93 -30.99 -3.81
CA ALA A 245 1.38 -29.87 -2.98
C ALA A 245 2.93 -29.78 -2.87
N LYS A 246 3.64 -30.77 -3.45
CA LYS A 246 5.10 -30.84 -3.44
C LYS A 246 5.80 -29.91 -4.43
N ASN A 247 5.14 -29.38 -5.44
CA ASN A 247 5.80 -28.56 -6.47
C ASN A 247 5.74 -27.06 -6.22
N TYR A 248 5.00 -26.59 -5.22
CA TYR A 248 4.93 -25.18 -4.88
C TYR A 248 6.14 -24.65 -4.10
N CYS A 249 6.93 -25.52 -3.48
CA CYS A 249 8.05 -25.13 -2.63
C CYS A 249 9.43 -25.25 -3.28
N ALA A 250 9.56 -25.91 -4.43
CA ALA A 250 10.88 -26.30 -4.94
C ALA A 250 11.67 -25.16 -5.60
N HIS A 251 11.01 -24.13 -6.10
CA HIS A 251 11.67 -22.98 -6.73
C HIS A 251 12.10 -21.88 -5.78
N SER A 252 11.67 -21.94 -4.53
CA SER A 252 11.94 -20.90 -3.55
C SER A 252 13.29 -21.00 -2.87
N ILE A 253 13.94 -22.17 -2.83
CA ILE A 253 15.18 -22.36 -2.06
C ILE A 253 16.33 -21.59 -2.71
N GLN A 254 16.57 -21.76 -4.01
CA GLN A 254 17.63 -21.05 -4.73
C GLN A 254 17.39 -19.53 -4.68
N SER A 255 16.16 -19.08 -4.91
CA SER A 255 15.82 -17.66 -4.86
C SER A 255 16.03 -17.06 -3.46
N VAL A 256 15.74 -17.83 -2.40
CA VAL A 256 16.04 -17.43 -1.02
C VAL A 256 17.55 -17.33 -0.77
N GLU A 257 18.32 -18.30 -1.27
CA GLU A 257 19.79 -18.30 -1.14
C GLU A 257 20.43 -17.11 -1.88
N GLU A 258 19.94 -16.79 -3.08
CA GLU A 258 20.37 -15.62 -3.86
C GLU A 258 20.01 -14.31 -3.16
N LEU A 259 18.79 -14.21 -2.61
CA LEU A 259 18.36 -13.08 -1.81
C LEU A 259 19.23 -12.93 -0.56
N ASP A 260 19.55 -14.03 0.14
CA ASP A 260 20.42 -14.00 1.33
C ASP A 260 21.83 -13.47 1.02
N VAL A 261 22.37 -13.79 -0.17
CA VAL A 261 23.66 -13.22 -0.64
C VAL A 261 23.53 -11.70 -0.81
N THR A 262 22.50 -11.25 -1.50
CA THR A 262 22.20 -9.82 -1.74
C THR A 262 22.03 -9.06 -0.42
N LEU A 263 21.24 -9.61 0.50
CA LEU A 263 21.01 -9.03 1.84
C LEU A 263 22.28 -9.00 2.69
N SER A 264 23.13 -10.03 2.58
CA SER A 264 24.41 -10.12 3.26
C SER A 264 25.38 -9.01 2.80
N GLN A 265 25.43 -8.73 1.49
CA GLN A 265 26.22 -7.64 0.92
C GLN A 265 25.73 -6.27 1.43
N LEU A 266 24.42 -6.02 1.37
CA LEU A 266 23.82 -4.77 1.88
C LEU A 266 24.07 -4.61 3.39
N SER A 267 23.78 -5.65 4.17
CA SER A 267 23.83 -5.59 5.64
C SER A 267 25.25 -5.46 6.19
N SER A 268 26.28 -5.77 5.39
CA SER A 268 27.67 -5.52 5.74
C SER A 268 27.98 -4.01 5.88
N SER A 269 27.22 -3.15 5.20
CA SER A 269 27.51 -1.72 5.09
C SER A 269 26.39 -0.81 5.61
N VAL A 270 25.11 -1.22 5.50
CA VAL A 270 23.96 -0.38 5.83
C VAL A 270 22.90 -1.18 6.60
N PRO A 271 22.20 -0.58 7.58
CA PRO A 271 21.08 -1.22 8.25
C PRO A 271 19.92 -1.51 7.27
N VAL A 272 19.47 -2.76 7.22
CA VAL A 272 18.42 -3.25 6.31
C VAL A 272 17.22 -3.73 7.12
N ALA A 273 16.01 -3.31 6.72
CA ALA A 273 14.74 -3.88 7.16
C ALA A 273 14.07 -4.61 5.99
N LEU A 274 13.80 -5.90 6.16
CA LEU A 274 13.13 -6.73 5.16
C LEU A 274 11.69 -6.97 5.57
N MET A 275 10.74 -6.40 4.84
CA MET A 275 9.31 -6.66 4.97
C MET A 275 8.91 -7.85 4.08
N PRO A 276 7.99 -8.69 4.51
CA PRO A 276 7.36 -9.68 3.62
C PRO A 276 6.35 -9.01 2.68
N GLY A 277 6.05 -9.67 1.57
CA GLY A 277 5.01 -9.27 0.62
C GLY A 277 4.20 -10.47 0.13
N THR A 278 3.31 -10.24 -0.83
CA THR A 278 2.35 -11.22 -1.36
C THR A 278 3.04 -12.48 -1.91
N TYR A 279 4.20 -12.32 -2.57
CA TYR A 279 4.92 -13.42 -3.21
C TYR A 279 5.95 -14.07 -2.29
N ASP A 280 6.32 -13.39 -1.21
CA ASP A 280 7.30 -13.92 -0.26
C ASP A 280 6.72 -15.11 0.53
N PRO A 281 7.58 -16.02 1.04
CA PRO A 281 7.17 -17.18 1.83
C PRO A 281 6.76 -16.80 3.26
N ALA A 282 5.79 -15.91 3.38
CA ALA A 282 5.14 -15.46 4.61
C ALA A 282 3.69 -15.97 4.69
N ASN A 283 3.03 -15.69 5.82
CA ASN A 283 1.60 -15.89 5.93
C ASN A 283 0.85 -14.97 4.94
N LYS A 284 -0.25 -15.46 4.37
CA LYS A 284 -1.03 -14.70 3.36
C LYS A 284 -1.99 -13.67 3.93
N GLN A 285 -2.24 -13.73 5.22
CA GLN A 285 -3.13 -12.80 5.92
C GLN A 285 -2.33 -11.64 6.50
N LEU A 286 -2.88 -10.42 6.43
CA LEU A 286 -2.33 -9.29 7.15
C LEU A 286 -2.68 -9.36 8.65
N PRO A 287 -1.80 -8.90 9.53
CA PRO A 287 -0.41 -8.52 9.30
C PRO A 287 0.45 -9.73 8.93
N GLN A 288 1.31 -9.56 7.93
CA GLN A 288 2.30 -10.59 7.63
C GLN A 288 3.41 -10.55 8.69
N GLN A 289 3.79 -11.73 9.14
CA GLN A 289 4.82 -11.87 10.17
C GLN A 289 6.23 -11.82 9.56
N PRO A 290 7.24 -11.42 10.33
CA PRO A 290 8.62 -11.37 9.85
C PRO A 290 9.05 -12.71 9.26
N LEU A 291 9.78 -12.66 8.13
CA LEU A 291 10.40 -13.85 7.55
C LEU A 291 11.40 -14.43 8.55
N HIS A 292 11.39 -15.74 8.72
CA HIS A 292 12.17 -16.40 9.77
C HIS A 292 13.67 -16.31 9.47
N HIS A 293 14.47 -16.00 10.49
CA HIS A 293 15.93 -15.83 10.37
C HIS A 293 16.67 -17.05 9.80
N CYS A 294 16.14 -18.26 9.99
CA CYS A 294 16.73 -19.49 9.42
C CYS A 294 16.73 -19.50 7.88
N MET A 295 15.92 -18.67 7.24
CA MET A 295 15.91 -18.51 5.79
C MET A 295 17.12 -17.73 5.28
N PHE A 296 17.76 -16.96 6.15
CA PHE A 296 18.82 -16.02 5.82
C PHE A 296 20.10 -16.25 6.65
N PRO A 297 20.74 -17.42 6.56
CA PRO A 297 21.87 -17.80 7.44
C PRO A 297 23.11 -16.93 7.23
N LYS A 298 23.26 -16.24 6.10
CA LYS A 298 24.39 -15.34 5.82
C LYS A 298 24.12 -13.94 6.37
N SER A 299 22.97 -13.35 6.03
CA SER A 299 22.60 -11.98 6.44
C SER A 299 22.22 -11.90 7.92
N ALA A 300 21.64 -12.96 8.50
CA ALA A 300 21.30 -13.01 9.92
C ALA A 300 22.52 -12.89 10.88
N LYS A 301 23.74 -13.00 10.36
CA LYS A 301 24.99 -12.78 11.14
C LYS A 301 25.27 -11.31 11.39
N TYR A 302 24.64 -10.41 10.61
CA TYR A 302 24.84 -8.98 10.74
C TYR A 302 23.77 -8.36 11.63
N ASP A 303 24.17 -7.59 12.62
CA ASP A 303 23.24 -6.83 13.50
C ASP A 303 22.41 -5.81 12.71
N ASN A 304 22.92 -5.39 11.56
CA ASN A 304 22.29 -4.47 10.63
C ASN A 304 21.08 -5.09 9.90
N PHE A 305 20.94 -6.42 9.85
CA PHE A 305 19.81 -7.08 9.21
C PHE A 305 18.67 -7.31 10.19
N LYS A 306 17.46 -6.87 9.81
CA LYS A 306 16.23 -7.13 10.57
C LYS A 306 15.10 -7.53 9.62
N SER A 307 14.50 -8.69 9.86
CA SER A 307 13.22 -9.04 9.27
C SER A 307 12.09 -8.40 10.09
N VAL A 308 11.13 -7.76 9.42
CA VAL A 308 10.06 -6.98 10.04
C VAL A 308 8.69 -7.39 9.51
N THR A 309 7.61 -6.87 10.13
CA THR A 309 6.23 -7.18 9.72
C THR A 309 5.81 -6.40 8.47
N ASN A 310 4.69 -6.80 7.88
CA ASN A 310 3.91 -6.01 6.94
C ASN A 310 2.45 -5.92 7.46
N PRO A 311 1.95 -4.73 7.84
CA PRO A 311 2.60 -3.41 7.80
C PRO A 311 3.82 -3.29 8.72
N TYR A 312 4.68 -2.31 8.41
CA TYR A 312 5.86 -1.98 9.20
C TYR A 312 5.74 -0.58 9.78
N SER A 313 5.94 -0.46 11.09
CA SER A 313 6.02 0.82 11.80
C SER A 313 7.36 0.94 12.50
N CYS A 314 8.05 2.06 12.30
CA CYS A 314 9.32 2.33 12.96
C CYS A 314 9.55 3.83 13.12
N THR A 315 10.44 4.18 14.05
CA THR A 315 10.92 5.56 14.19
C THR A 315 12.42 5.60 13.86
N ILE A 316 12.78 6.44 12.89
CA ILE A 316 14.16 6.63 12.40
C ILE A 316 14.56 8.07 12.66
N GLU A 317 15.58 8.33 13.48
CA GLU A 317 16.00 9.68 13.88
C GLU A 317 14.82 10.56 14.35
N GLY A 318 13.88 9.97 15.09
CA GLY A 318 12.67 10.64 15.57
C GLY A 318 11.54 10.76 14.53
N HIS A 319 11.78 10.43 13.26
CA HIS A 319 10.73 10.43 12.24
C HIS A 319 9.94 9.13 12.28
N LYS A 320 8.63 9.22 12.42
CA LYS A 320 7.72 8.05 12.39
C LYS A 320 7.44 7.62 10.97
N PHE A 321 7.69 6.36 10.68
CA PHE A 321 7.40 5.69 9.42
C PHE A 321 6.29 4.67 9.61
N ILE A 322 5.34 4.65 8.70
CA ILE A 322 4.42 3.53 8.52
C ILE A 322 4.47 3.14 7.04
N GLY A 323 4.51 1.84 6.76
CA GLY A 323 4.51 1.39 5.38
C GLY A 323 3.94 0.00 5.20
N THR A 324 3.53 -0.27 3.98
CA THR A 324 3.00 -1.56 3.55
C THR A 324 3.72 -2.04 2.29
N CYS A 325 3.61 -3.34 2.00
CA CYS A 325 4.08 -3.85 0.71
C CYS A 325 3.18 -3.45 -0.47
N GLY A 326 2.04 -2.78 -0.21
CA GLY A 326 1.12 -2.25 -1.24
C GLY A 326 -0.15 -3.06 -1.47
N GLU A 327 -0.32 -4.21 -0.82
CA GLU A 327 -1.53 -5.05 -0.96
C GLU A 327 -2.82 -4.30 -0.57
N ASN A 328 -2.75 -3.42 0.41
CA ASN A 328 -3.87 -2.58 0.83
C ASN A 328 -4.32 -1.62 -0.28
N ILE A 329 -3.37 -0.99 -0.97
CA ILE A 329 -3.66 -0.06 -2.07
C ILE A 329 -4.17 -0.82 -3.30
N GLU A 330 -3.59 -1.98 -3.62
CA GLU A 330 -4.08 -2.87 -4.68
C GLU A 330 -5.53 -3.30 -4.40
N SER A 331 -5.83 -3.73 -3.18
CA SER A 331 -7.18 -4.11 -2.75
C SER A 331 -8.17 -2.95 -2.90
N MET A 332 -7.79 -1.74 -2.47
CA MET A 332 -8.63 -0.56 -2.64
C MET A 332 -8.82 -0.19 -4.11
N SER A 333 -7.76 -0.29 -4.93
CA SER A 333 -7.85 -0.05 -6.37
C SER A 333 -8.86 -0.97 -7.05
N CYS A 334 -9.02 -2.22 -6.61
CA CYS A 334 -10.05 -3.11 -7.13
C CYS A 334 -11.49 -2.63 -6.80
N CYS A 335 -11.67 -1.89 -5.71
CA CYS A 335 -12.95 -1.47 -5.16
C CYS A 335 -13.35 -0.03 -5.49
N THR A 336 -12.44 0.73 -6.10
CA THR A 336 -12.64 2.14 -6.48
C THR A 336 -12.55 2.31 -7.99
N ILE A 337 -13.06 3.44 -8.50
CA ILE A 337 -13.02 3.78 -9.92
C ILE A 337 -12.36 5.15 -10.06
N GLY A 338 -11.39 5.26 -10.98
CA GLY A 338 -10.80 6.55 -11.37
C GLY A 338 -9.75 7.11 -10.42
N MET A 339 -9.38 6.41 -9.34
CA MET A 339 -8.34 6.85 -8.41
C MET A 339 -7.00 6.19 -8.72
N ASP A 340 -5.93 6.96 -8.59
CA ASP A 340 -4.57 6.45 -8.68
C ASP A 340 -4.03 5.99 -7.31
N SER A 341 -2.83 5.35 -7.32
CA SER A 341 -2.26 4.78 -6.10
C SER A 341 -1.97 5.81 -5.02
N LEU A 342 -1.58 7.03 -5.40
CA LEU A 342 -1.26 8.09 -4.45
C LEU A 342 -2.53 8.66 -3.81
N GLU A 343 -3.60 8.84 -4.60
CA GLU A 343 -4.91 9.25 -4.09
C GLU A 343 -5.49 8.20 -3.14
N LEU A 344 -5.34 6.90 -3.45
CA LEU A 344 -5.75 5.82 -2.56
C LEU A 344 -4.93 5.80 -1.26
N LEU A 345 -3.62 6.05 -1.34
CA LEU A 345 -2.77 6.15 -0.16
C LEU A 345 -3.18 7.35 0.72
N GLU A 346 -3.50 8.49 0.11
CA GLU A 346 -4.04 9.66 0.81
C GLU A 346 -5.40 9.35 1.46
N LEU A 347 -6.27 8.63 0.75
CA LEU A 347 -7.58 8.22 1.26
C LEU A 347 -7.45 7.31 2.51
N THR A 348 -6.48 6.40 2.55
CA THR A 348 -6.21 5.59 3.74
C THR A 348 -5.71 6.43 4.90
N LEU A 349 -4.87 7.44 4.65
CA LEU A 349 -4.42 8.38 5.67
C LEU A 349 -5.59 9.20 6.22
N MET A 350 -6.46 9.74 5.34
CA MET A 350 -7.65 10.52 5.72
C MET A 350 -8.72 9.66 6.41
N SER A 351 -8.68 8.36 6.20
CA SER A 351 -9.52 7.40 6.93
C SER A 351 -8.90 6.99 8.27
N SER A 352 -7.71 7.46 8.61
CA SER A 352 -6.91 7.02 9.78
C SER A 352 -6.78 5.48 9.87
N HIS A 353 -6.71 4.79 8.72
CA HIS A 353 -6.74 3.33 8.69
C HIS A 353 -5.90 2.77 7.54
N VAL A 354 -4.91 1.92 7.83
CA VAL A 354 -3.96 1.37 6.85
C VAL A 354 -4.63 0.48 5.81
N ALA A 355 -5.60 -0.33 6.21
CA ALA A 355 -6.22 -1.36 5.36
C ALA A 355 -7.75 -1.41 5.56
N PRO A 356 -8.52 -0.40 5.10
CA PRO A 356 -9.96 -0.34 5.35
C PRO A 356 -10.73 -1.54 4.78
N THR A 357 -10.30 -2.08 3.65
CA THR A 357 -10.93 -3.22 2.96
C THR A 357 -10.77 -4.57 3.67
N ALA A 358 -9.93 -4.63 4.71
CA ALA A 358 -9.82 -5.81 5.57
C ALA A 358 -10.98 -5.83 6.60
N PRO A 359 -11.56 -6.99 6.88
CA PRO A 359 -11.30 -8.35 6.39
C PRO A 359 -12.06 -8.75 5.13
N ASP A 360 -12.95 -7.91 4.58
CA ASP A 360 -13.92 -8.29 3.54
C ASP A 360 -13.28 -8.70 2.21
N ILE A 361 -12.27 -7.95 1.78
CA ILE A 361 -11.62 -8.13 0.48
C ILE A 361 -10.17 -8.50 0.70
N LEU A 362 -9.49 -7.79 1.59
CA LEU A 362 -8.12 -8.07 1.98
C LEU A 362 -8.11 -8.98 3.20
N CYS A 363 -7.60 -10.20 3.04
CA CYS A 363 -7.56 -11.16 4.12
C CYS A 363 -6.70 -10.67 5.29
N CYS A 364 -7.23 -10.71 6.51
CA CYS A 364 -6.48 -10.39 7.73
C CYS A 364 -6.70 -11.42 8.83
N TYR A 365 -5.84 -11.38 9.85
CA TYR A 365 -6.02 -12.16 11.07
C TYR A 365 -7.27 -11.65 11.82
N PRO A 366 -8.13 -12.52 12.35
CA PRO A 366 -9.34 -12.13 13.05
C PRO A 366 -9.03 -11.65 14.47
N PHE A 367 -8.62 -10.40 14.60
CA PHE A 367 -8.41 -9.77 15.91
C PHE A 367 -9.74 -9.62 16.66
N SER A 368 -9.71 -9.87 17.98
CA SER A 368 -10.91 -9.80 18.82
C SER A 368 -10.97 -8.52 19.67
N ASN A 369 -9.83 -7.99 20.08
CA ASN A 369 -9.78 -6.92 21.09
C ASN A 369 -9.19 -5.61 20.57
N ALA A 370 -8.68 -5.58 19.34
CA ALA A 370 -8.08 -4.40 18.72
C ALA A 370 -8.16 -4.51 17.20
N ASP A 371 -8.14 -3.39 16.51
CA ASP A 371 -7.86 -3.33 15.07
C ASP A 371 -6.47 -2.71 14.87
N PRO A 372 -5.42 -3.52 14.58
CA PRO A 372 -4.06 -3.02 14.48
C PRO A 372 -3.83 -2.07 13.29
N PHE A 373 -4.78 -2.03 12.34
CA PHE A 373 -4.68 -1.20 11.15
C PHE A 373 -5.14 0.24 11.39
N ILE A 374 -5.73 0.56 12.54
CA ILE A 374 -6.04 1.94 12.93
C ILE A 374 -4.72 2.68 13.16
N MET A 375 -4.62 3.89 12.61
CA MET A 375 -3.49 4.77 12.82
C MET A 375 -3.71 5.63 14.07
N ASP A 376 -3.08 5.28 15.18
CA ASP A 376 -3.17 6.01 16.43
C ASP A 376 -2.38 7.32 16.40
N ASP A 377 -1.19 7.25 15.78
CA ASP A 377 -0.25 8.36 15.65
C ASP A 377 -0.13 8.78 14.18
N CYS A 378 0.02 10.09 13.95
CA CYS A 378 0.27 10.62 12.62
C CYS A 378 1.73 10.29 12.20
N PRO A 379 1.95 9.54 11.10
CA PRO A 379 3.30 9.27 10.63
C PRO A 379 3.89 10.52 9.95
N HIS A 380 5.22 10.68 9.97
CA HIS A 380 5.90 11.67 9.14
C HIS A 380 6.12 11.16 7.70
N VAL A 381 6.27 9.85 7.54
CA VAL A 381 6.40 9.19 6.24
C VAL A 381 5.45 8.00 6.18
N TYR A 382 4.61 7.97 5.16
CA TYR A 382 3.70 6.87 4.89
C TYR A 382 3.92 6.34 3.47
N PHE A 383 4.30 5.07 3.33
CA PHE A 383 4.66 4.50 2.03
C PHE A 383 3.89 3.21 1.70
N ALA A 384 3.71 2.99 0.42
CA ALA A 384 3.21 1.74 -0.15
C ALA A 384 4.20 1.23 -1.20
N GLY A 385 4.66 -0.01 -1.05
CA GLY A 385 5.52 -0.69 -2.01
C GLY A 385 4.75 -1.28 -3.18
N ASN A 386 5.47 -1.78 -4.18
CA ASN A 386 4.94 -2.51 -5.33
C ASN A 386 3.84 -1.77 -6.11
N GLN A 387 3.94 -0.45 -6.18
CA GLN A 387 3.01 0.36 -6.94
C GLN A 387 3.40 0.42 -8.43
N PRO A 388 2.46 0.76 -9.35
CA PRO A 388 2.76 0.82 -10.79
C PRO A 388 3.82 1.85 -11.16
N LYS A 389 3.85 2.99 -10.47
CA LYS A 389 4.76 4.11 -10.73
C LYS A 389 5.20 4.79 -9.44
N PHE A 390 6.36 5.46 -9.50
CA PHE A 390 6.80 6.34 -8.41
C PHE A 390 5.91 7.59 -8.34
N GLN A 391 5.42 7.87 -7.15
CA GLN A 391 4.69 9.10 -6.84
C GLN A 391 5.00 9.51 -5.41
N SER A 392 5.08 10.80 -5.16
CA SER A 392 5.23 11.33 -3.80
C SER A 392 4.46 12.64 -3.64
N LYS A 393 3.92 12.88 -2.45
CA LYS A 393 3.16 14.08 -2.09
C LYS A 393 3.38 14.41 -0.62
N LEU A 394 3.69 15.64 -0.30
CA LEU A 394 3.66 16.12 1.08
C LEU A 394 2.25 16.66 1.37
N VAL A 395 1.56 16.03 2.29
CA VAL A 395 0.22 16.41 2.73
C VAL A 395 0.31 17.13 4.07
N THR A 396 -0.40 18.23 4.20
CA THR A 396 -0.48 19.00 5.45
C THR A 396 -1.90 18.93 5.99
N GLY A 397 -2.05 18.52 7.23
CA GLY A 397 -3.34 18.46 7.92
C GLY A 397 -3.71 19.78 8.59
N ASP A 398 -4.97 19.87 9.04
CA ASP A 398 -5.55 21.07 9.66
C ASP A 398 -4.88 21.45 10.98
N ASP A 399 -4.34 20.47 11.71
CA ASP A 399 -3.63 20.69 12.98
C ASP A 399 -2.10 20.82 12.78
N GLY A 400 -1.64 21.09 11.54
CA GLY A 400 -0.25 21.30 11.21
C GLY A 400 0.56 20.00 11.03
N GLN A 401 -0.10 18.84 10.98
CA GLN A 401 0.54 17.57 10.62
C GLN A 401 1.16 17.67 9.23
N LYS A 402 2.35 17.07 9.07
CA LYS A 402 3.01 16.95 7.77
C LYS A 402 3.34 15.49 7.52
N VAL A 403 2.76 14.92 6.48
CA VAL A 403 2.96 13.53 6.10
C VAL A 403 3.46 13.45 4.67
N LEU A 404 4.63 12.85 4.48
CA LEU A 404 5.14 12.52 3.15
C LEU A 404 4.56 11.18 2.72
N LEU A 405 3.69 11.20 1.72
CA LEU A 405 3.15 10.01 1.07
C LEU A 405 4.09 9.56 -0.04
N ILE A 406 4.34 8.25 -0.14
CA ILE A 406 5.24 7.69 -1.16
C ILE A 406 4.67 6.39 -1.72
N CYS A 407 4.46 6.36 -3.02
CA CYS A 407 4.23 5.14 -3.79
C CYS A 407 5.55 4.68 -4.39
N VAL A 408 6.05 3.53 -3.91
CA VAL A 408 7.32 2.95 -4.37
C VAL A 408 7.02 1.89 -5.43
N PRO A 409 7.52 2.03 -6.67
CA PRO A 409 7.24 1.06 -7.70
C PRO A 409 8.03 -0.24 -7.48
N SER A 410 7.58 -1.31 -8.15
CA SER A 410 8.34 -2.56 -8.17
C SER A 410 9.68 -2.36 -8.87
N PHE A 411 10.77 -2.70 -8.19
CA PHE A 411 12.13 -2.59 -8.71
C PHE A 411 12.34 -3.45 -9.96
N ASN A 412 11.76 -4.63 -9.97
CA ASN A 412 11.85 -5.54 -11.12
C ASN A 412 11.31 -4.94 -12.44
N SER A 413 10.36 -4.00 -12.35
CA SER A 413 9.78 -3.35 -13.54
C SER A 413 10.40 -1.98 -13.86
N THR A 414 10.82 -1.23 -12.85
CA THR A 414 11.24 0.17 -13.03
C THR A 414 12.73 0.40 -12.73
N HIS A 415 13.41 -0.58 -12.12
CA HIS A 415 14.79 -0.50 -11.63
C HIS A 415 15.03 0.75 -10.77
N SER A 416 14.02 1.18 -10.01
CA SER A 416 14.09 2.41 -9.23
C SER A 416 13.84 2.18 -7.75
N LEU A 417 14.45 3.04 -6.93
CA LEU A 417 14.21 3.15 -5.50
C LEU A 417 13.77 4.57 -5.15
N ALA A 418 13.12 4.73 -4.00
CA ALA A 418 12.80 6.03 -3.42
C ALA A 418 13.87 6.41 -2.39
N LEU A 419 14.49 7.57 -2.53
CA LEU A 419 15.44 8.13 -1.58
C LEU A 419 14.82 9.33 -0.86
N ILE A 420 14.74 9.24 0.47
CA ILE A 420 14.08 10.23 1.32
C ILE A 420 15.13 10.97 2.12
N ASN A 421 15.14 12.29 2.05
CA ASN A 421 15.94 13.14 2.93
C ASN A 421 15.14 13.44 4.20
N LEU A 422 15.60 12.97 5.35
CA LEU A 422 14.90 13.15 6.64
C LEU A 422 14.85 14.61 7.11
N ARG A 423 15.82 15.44 6.73
CA ARG A 423 15.86 16.85 7.13
C ARG A 423 14.81 17.69 6.40
N THR A 424 14.60 17.42 5.11
CA THR A 424 13.72 18.24 4.26
C THR A 424 12.39 17.56 3.93
N LEU A 425 12.25 16.26 4.18
CA LEU A 425 11.18 15.38 3.69
C LEU A 425 11.07 15.39 2.16
N ALA A 426 12.13 15.75 1.44
CA ALA A 426 12.18 15.60 -0.01
C ALA A 426 12.38 14.11 -0.36
N CYS A 427 11.62 13.64 -1.35
CA CYS A 427 11.72 12.28 -1.85
C CYS A 427 12.03 12.30 -3.35
N THR A 428 13.08 11.60 -3.76
CA THR A 428 13.51 11.52 -5.16
C THR A 428 13.63 10.06 -5.59
N PRO A 429 13.16 9.70 -6.80
CA PRO A 429 13.44 8.38 -7.37
C PRO A 429 14.87 8.34 -7.90
N LEU A 430 15.55 7.22 -7.67
CA LEU A 430 16.82 6.89 -8.30
C LEU A 430 16.62 5.65 -9.18
N THR A 431 16.98 5.75 -10.45
CA THR A 431 16.78 4.67 -11.43
C THR A 431 18.13 4.14 -11.91
N PHE A 432 18.24 2.82 -11.93
CA PHE A 432 19.40 2.07 -12.44
C PHE A 432 19.11 1.68 -13.89
N ALA A 433 19.66 2.45 -14.85
CA ALA A 433 19.43 2.17 -16.26
C ALA A 433 20.42 1.11 -16.76
N THR A 434 19.92 -0.04 -17.19
CA THR A 434 20.68 -0.97 -18.01
C THR A 434 20.71 -0.49 -19.47
N THR A 435 21.74 -0.87 -20.23
CA THR A 435 21.85 -0.49 -21.65
C THR A 435 20.65 -0.96 -22.49
N ALA A 436 20.01 -2.06 -22.07
CA ALA A 436 18.80 -2.56 -22.68
C ALA A 436 17.58 -1.65 -22.47
N THR A 437 17.43 -1.07 -21.28
CA THR A 437 16.33 -0.13 -20.96
C THR A 437 16.44 1.15 -21.79
N ARG A 438 17.66 1.67 -21.98
CA ARG A 438 17.90 2.85 -22.85
C ARG A 438 17.55 2.60 -24.31
N LEU A 439 17.73 1.37 -24.81
CA LEU A 439 17.37 1.02 -26.18
C LEU A 439 15.85 0.90 -26.37
N ILE A 440 15.11 0.52 -25.36
CA ILE A 440 13.64 0.45 -25.38
C ILE A 440 13.05 1.85 -25.31
N GLU A 441 13.49 2.69 -24.37
CA GLU A 441 13.04 4.08 -24.25
C GLU A 441 13.32 4.90 -25.52
N ASN A 442 14.47 4.69 -26.18
CA ASN A 442 14.80 5.34 -27.45
C ASN A 442 13.93 4.84 -28.62
N LYS A 443 13.50 3.57 -28.61
CA LYS A 443 12.56 3.04 -29.62
C LYS A 443 11.15 3.56 -29.42
N ASP A 444 10.67 3.65 -28.18
CA ASP A 444 9.34 4.18 -27.87
C ASP A 444 9.28 5.69 -28.15
N THR A 445 10.35 6.43 -27.93
CA THR A 445 10.46 7.86 -28.28
C THR A 445 10.50 8.06 -29.80
N GLN A 446 11.22 7.19 -30.54
CA GLN A 446 11.23 7.25 -32.01
C GLN A 446 9.87 6.85 -32.62
N ASN A 447 9.21 5.83 -32.11
CA ASN A 447 7.89 5.42 -32.56
C ASN A 447 6.81 6.50 -32.28
N ASN A 448 6.92 7.23 -31.15
CA ASN A 448 6.01 8.34 -30.87
C ASN A 448 6.24 9.54 -31.78
N ILE A 449 7.51 9.83 -32.13
CA ILE A 449 7.84 10.90 -33.08
C ILE A 449 7.40 10.52 -34.53
N GLU A 450 7.51 9.26 -34.91
CA GLU A 450 7.02 8.78 -36.21
C GLU A 450 5.49 8.80 -36.29
N THR A 451 4.77 8.44 -35.21
CA THR A 451 3.30 8.54 -35.17
C THR A 451 2.80 9.98 -35.15
N GLU A 452 3.46 10.92 -34.47
CA GLU A 452 3.11 12.33 -34.54
C GLU A 452 3.40 12.94 -35.92
N ASN A 453 4.47 12.54 -36.60
CA ASN A 453 4.78 12.98 -37.94
C ASN A 453 3.83 12.38 -39.00
N VAL A 454 3.32 11.17 -38.82
CA VAL A 454 2.30 10.56 -39.69
C VAL A 454 0.95 11.28 -39.51
N LEU A 455 0.56 11.60 -38.27
CA LEU A 455 -0.65 12.36 -37.98
C LEU A 455 -0.59 13.81 -38.52
N MET A 456 0.58 14.45 -38.51
CA MET A 456 0.78 15.80 -39.10
C MET A 456 0.75 15.77 -40.62
N THR A 457 1.19 14.69 -41.26
CA THR A 457 1.14 14.56 -42.73
C THR A 457 -0.25 14.23 -43.25
N GLU A 458 -1.06 13.48 -42.51
CA GLU A 458 -2.46 13.23 -42.87
C GLU A 458 -3.34 14.46 -42.71
N THR A 459 -3.09 15.34 -41.74
CA THR A 459 -3.83 16.61 -41.57
C THR A 459 -3.49 17.68 -42.58
N ILE A 460 -2.41 17.57 -43.33
CA ILE A 460 -2.01 18.51 -44.40
C ILE A 460 -2.55 18.08 -45.79
N SER A 461 -2.85 16.77 -45.96
CA SER A 461 -3.39 16.25 -47.22
C SER A 461 -4.93 16.49 -47.38
N ASP A 462 -5.65 16.84 -46.32
CA ASP A 462 -7.09 17.06 -46.35
C ASP A 462 -7.52 18.54 -46.54
N ILE A 463 -6.57 19.45 -46.82
CA ILE A 463 -6.87 20.89 -46.98
C ILE A 463 -6.84 21.36 -48.45
N ASP A 464 -6.42 20.53 -49.41
CA ASP A 464 -6.19 20.98 -50.82
C ASP A 464 -7.20 20.48 -51.85
N ASP A 465 -8.38 19.96 -51.49
CA ASP A 465 -9.40 19.47 -52.44
C ASP A 465 -10.83 19.99 -52.22
N GLU A 466 -11.00 21.27 -51.87
CA GLU A 466 -12.30 21.95 -52.08
C GLU A 466 -12.05 23.37 -52.64
N ASP A 467 -11.84 23.45 -53.98
CA ASP A 467 -12.24 24.59 -54.82
C ASP A 467 -11.83 24.31 -56.28
N TYR A 468 -12.73 23.67 -57.02
CA TYR A 468 -13.00 23.96 -58.47
C TYR A 468 -14.32 23.33 -58.90
#